data_4b3d01954efcb50a172cfee300ac2f0f
#
_entry.id   4b3d01954efcb50a172cfee300ac2f0f
#
_cell.length_a   1.000
_cell.length_b   1.000
_cell.length_c   1.000
_cell.angle_alpha   90.00
_cell.angle_beta   90.00
_cell.angle_gamma   90.00
#
_symmetry.space_group_name_H-M   'P 1'
#
loop_
_entity.id
_entity.type
_entity.pdbx_description
1 polymer ?
#
loop_
_entity_poly.entity_id
_entity_poly.type
_entity_poly.pdbx_seq_one_letter_code
_entity_poly.pdbx_strand_id
1 'polypeptide(L)'
;MSAPFFRVANLTKRFGGLVAVNNVSFELRRDEILGIIGPNGAGKTTLLRLITKILKPDSGSIVFNGVDITGLKPWDVVNRGIAGTFQNTRPFRHLPIIANVMVPCLNPRSQHRGEWVKRIEAKAMDALEFVGISDLALEPASALSQGDLKRLEVARAIASEPELLLLDEPLGGLSPTESELLVKSIRRLHKGGRFGRLHSEGPAVLMIEHKLKELMSIADRVIVIDYGEKIADGPPAEVVKDPRVIEAYLGTEHAAA
;
A
#
# COMPACT_ATOMS: atom_id res chain seq x y z
N MET A 1 -24.82 -5.54 -12.75
CA MET A 1 -23.80 -5.57 -11.70
C MET A 1 -22.75 -4.54 -12.06
N SER A 2 -22.43 -3.58 -11.20
CA SER A 2 -21.36 -2.63 -11.44
C SER A 2 -20.03 -3.38 -11.52
N ALA A 3 -19.12 -2.97 -12.42
CA ALA A 3 -17.78 -3.54 -12.51
C ALA A 3 -17.05 -3.34 -11.16
N PRO A 4 -16.24 -4.31 -10.72
CA PRO A 4 -15.48 -4.18 -9.47
C PRO A 4 -14.51 -2.99 -9.57
N PHE A 5 -14.29 -2.30 -8.43
CA PHE A 5 -13.37 -1.17 -8.36
C PHE A 5 -11.94 -1.57 -8.72
N PHE A 6 -11.47 -2.68 -8.13
CA PHE A 6 -10.17 -3.26 -8.44
C PHE A 6 -10.28 -4.79 -8.47
N ARG A 7 -9.70 -5.41 -9.49
CA ARG A 7 -9.74 -6.86 -9.67
C ARG A 7 -8.40 -7.38 -10.17
N VAL A 8 -7.93 -8.43 -9.54
CA VAL A 8 -6.83 -9.30 -9.97
C VAL A 8 -7.42 -10.64 -10.39
N ALA A 9 -7.11 -11.14 -11.58
CA ALA A 9 -7.64 -12.39 -12.09
C ALA A 9 -6.51 -13.28 -12.62
N ASN A 10 -6.39 -14.48 -12.02
CA ASN A 10 -5.49 -15.57 -12.41
C ASN A 10 -4.02 -15.11 -12.58
N LEU A 11 -3.57 -14.19 -11.72
CA LEU A 11 -2.26 -13.56 -11.83
C LEU A 11 -1.15 -14.56 -11.50
N THR A 12 -0.20 -14.71 -12.40
CA THR A 12 0.93 -15.63 -12.24
C THR A 12 2.25 -14.95 -12.55
N LYS A 13 3.28 -15.26 -11.76
CA LYS A 13 4.66 -14.81 -11.97
C LYS A 13 5.66 -15.89 -11.60
N ARG A 14 6.59 -16.14 -12.52
CA ARG A 14 7.69 -17.10 -12.36
C ARG A 14 9.03 -16.38 -12.46
N PHE A 15 10.00 -16.87 -11.72
CA PHE A 15 11.41 -16.49 -11.81
C PHE A 15 12.24 -17.78 -12.00
N GLY A 16 12.60 -18.09 -13.26
CA GLY A 16 13.17 -19.38 -13.57
C GLY A 16 12.23 -20.53 -13.19
N GLY A 17 12.71 -21.43 -12.36
CA GLY A 17 11.93 -22.56 -11.85
C GLY A 17 10.99 -22.22 -10.67
N LEU A 18 11.14 -21.04 -10.06
CA LEU A 18 10.33 -20.63 -8.91
C LEU A 18 9.03 -19.95 -9.35
N VAL A 19 7.88 -20.44 -8.90
CA VAL A 19 6.58 -19.77 -9.07
C VAL A 19 6.33 -18.89 -7.85
N ALA A 20 6.56 -17.59 -7.98
CA ALA A 20 6.44 -16.64 -6.87
C ALA A 20 4.99 -16.15 -6.64
N VAL A 21 4.15 -16.15 -7.68
CA VAL A 21 2.71 -15.92 -7.61
C VAL A 21 2.05 -16.91 -8.55
N ASN A 22 1.11 -17.69 -8.08
CA ASN A 22 0.47 -18.80 -8.79
C ASN A 22 -1.05 -18.62 -8.81
N ASN A 23 -1.60 -18.22 -9.95
CA ASN A 23 -3.04 -18.15 -10.21
C ASN A 23 -3.83 -17.36 -9.15
N VAL A 24 -3.27 -16.26 -8.62
CA VAL A 24 -3.90 -15.46 -7.59
C VAL A 24 -5.02 -14.62 -8.18
N SER A 25 -6.22 -14.71 -7.55
CA SER A 25 -7.40 -13.94 -7.95
C SER A 25 -8.08 -13.34 -6.71
N PHE A 26 -8.40 -12.06 -6.77
CA PHE A 26 -9.20 -11.35 -5.76
C PHE A 26 -9.76 -10.05 -6.32
N GLU A 27 -10.73 -9.50 -5.62
CA GLU A 27 -11.31 -8.18 -5.87
C GLU A 27 -11.12 -7.30 -4.64
N LEU A 28 -11.13 -5.99 -4.83
CA LEU A 28 -11.16 -5.00 -3.76
C LEU A 28 -12.27 -3.99 -4.05
N ARG A 29 -13.11 -3.73 -3.05
CA ARG A 29 -14.16 -2.72 -3.15
C ARG A 29 -13.58 -1.33 -2.87
N ARG A 30 -14.28 -0.29 -3.32
CA ARG A 30 -13.85 1.09 -3.10
C ARG A 30 -13.87 1.48 -1.61
N ASP A 31 -14.78 0.93 -0.85
CA ASP A 31 -15.02 1.16 0.57
C ASP A 31 -14.36 0.13 1.48
N GLU A 32 -13.22 -0.45 1.05
CA GLU A 32 -12.60 -1.59 1.72
C GLU A 32 -11.12 -1.33 2.06
N ILE A 33 -10.71 -1.77 3.25
CA ILE A 33 -9.33 -1.99 3.63
C ILE A 33 -9.05 -3.49 3.56
N LEU A 34 -8.29 -3.91 2.55
CA LEU A 34 -7.89 -5.30 2.33
C LEU A 34 -6.50 -5.54 2.89
N GLY A 35 -6.40 -6.46 3.86
CA GLY A 35 -5.12 -6.96 4.36
C GLY A 35 -4.60 -8.12 3.52
N ILE A 36 -3.29 -8.18 3.28
CA ILE A 36 -2.62 -9.35 2.72
C ILE A 36 -1.57 -9.82 3.72
N ILE A 37 -1.68 -11.06 4.15
CA ILE A 37 -0.75 -11.69 5.08
C ILE A 37 -0.18 -12.99 4.49
N GLY A 38 0.79 -13.56 5.17
CA GLY A 38 1.42 -14.84 4.81
C GLY A 38 2.86 -14.90 5.29
N PRO A 39 3.49 -16.08 5.30
CA PRO A 39 4.89 -16.26 5.70
C PRO A 39 5.89 -15.45 4.87
N ASN A 40 7.13 -15.38 5.33
CA ASN A 40 8.22 -14.81 4.55
C ASN A 40 8.44 -15.64 3.28
N GLY A 41 8.61 -14.96 2.14
CA GLY A 41 8.74 -15.65 0.85
C GLY A 41 7.44 -16.11 0.20
N ALA A 42 6.29 -15.92 0.83
CA ALA A 42 4.98 -16.34 0.30
C ALA A 42 4.55 -15.66 -1.02
N GLY A 43 5.26 -14.60 -1.48
CA GLY A 43 4.95 -13.92 -2.75
C GLY A 43 4.24 -12.56 -2.60
N LYS A 44 3.95 -12.09 -1.38
CA LYS A 44 3.22 -10.83 -1.10
C LYS A 44 3.82 -9.61 -1.79
N THR A 45 5.10 -9.34 -1.59
CA THR A 45 5.80 -8.21 -2.24
C THR A 45 5.86 -8.37 -3.76
N THR A 46 5.98 -9.61 -4.27
CA THR A 46 5.91 -9.88 -5.71
C THR A 46 4.53 -9.51 -6.26
N LEU A 47 3.46 -9.90 -5.57
CA LEU A 47 2.09 -9.54 -5.94
C LEU A 47 1.91 -8.00 -6.00
N LEU A 48 2.40 -7.27 -4.99
CA LEU A 48 2.34 -5.80 -5.00
C LEU A 48 3.12 -5.19 -6.17
N ARG A 49 4.31 -5.72 -6.48
CA ARG A 49 5.12 -5.27 -7.62
C ARG A 49 4.46 -5.57 -8.97
N LEU A 50 3.65 -6.60 -9.07
CA LEU A 50 2.83 -6.89 -10.25
C LEU A 50 1.67 -5.87 -10.37
N ILE A 51 1.03 -5.52 -9.27
CA ILE A 51 -0.05 -4.51 -9.23
C ILE A 51 0.49 -3.13 -9.63
N THR A 52 1.63 -2.73 -9.08
CA THR A 52 2.30 -1.44 -9.38
C THR A 52 3.03 -1.41 -10.72
N LYS A 53 3.00 -2.52 -11.47
CA LYS A 53 3.69 -2.68 -12.77
C LYS A 53 5.21 -2.56 -12.75
N ILE A 54 5.83 -2.63 -11.58
CA ILE A 54 7.29 -2.78 -11.45
C ILE A 54 7.73 -4.13 -12.02
N LEU A 55 6.88 -5.17 -11.87
CA LEU A 55 7.04 -6.45 -12.52
C LEU A 55 5.89 -6.68 -13.52
N LYS A 56 6.21 -7.32 -14.63
CA LYS A 56 5.22 -7.78 -15.61
C LYS A 56 4.77 -9.19 -15.22
N PRO A 57 3.45 -9.47 -15.17
CA PRO A 57 2.95 -10.84 -14.98
C PRO A 57 3.25 -11.70 -16.21
N ASP A 58 3.34 -12.99 -16.00
CA ASP A 58 3.46 -13.97 -17.09
C ASP A 58 2.10 -14.37 -17.64
N SER A 59 1.07 -14.36 -16.77
CA SER A 59 -0.35 -14.53 -17.16
C SER A 59 -1.28 -13.84 -16.17
N GLY A 60 -2.56 -13.78 -16.53
CA GLY A 60 -3.61 -13.12 -15.74
C GLY A 60 -3.80 -11.66 -16.12
N SER A 61 -4.74 -11.00 -15.44
CA SER A 61 -5.08 -9.61 -15.71
C SER A 61 -5.36 -8.82 -14.43
N ILE A 62 -5.21 -7.48 -14.55
CA ILE A 62 -5.51 -6.54 -13.47
C ILE A 62 -6.40 -5.45 -14.06
N VAL A 63 -7.56 -5.25 -13.44
CA VAL A 63 -8.55 -4.24 -13.84
C VAL A 63 -8.72 -3.23 -12.72
N PHE A 64 -8.70 -1.95 -13.04
CA PHE A 64 -8.90 -0.83 -12.12
C PHE A 64 -9.92 0.15 -12.71
N ASN A 65 -10.99 0.46 -11.97
CA ASN A 65 -12.10 1.30 -12.43
C ASN A 65 -12.64 0.85 -13.81
N GLY A 66 -12.78 -0.48 -14.01
CA GLY A 66 -13.25 -1.06 -15.27
C GLY A 66 -12.24 -1.04 -16.42
N VAL A 67 -11.02 -0.53 -16.22
CA VAL A 67 -9.96 -0.47 -17.24
C VAL A 67 -8.91 -1.54 -16.98
N ASP A 68 -8.58 -2.33 -18.00
CA ASP A 68 -7.45 -3.26 -17.95
C ASP A 68 -6.13 -2.46 -17.88
N ILE A 69 -5.41 -2.64 -16.77
CA ILE A 69 -4.11 -2.00 -16.54
C ILE A 69 -2.94 -2.98 -16.69
N THR A 70 -3.17 -4.22 -17.11
CA THR A 70 -2.17 -5.31 -17.15
C THR A 70 -0.93 -4.96 -17.94
N GLY A 71 -1.10 -4.32 -19.09
CA GLY A 71 -0.01 -3.93 -20.00
C GLY A 71 0.58 -2.54 -19.76
N LEU A 72 0.07 -1.78 -18.79
CA LEU A 72 0.50 -0.40 -18.54
C LEU A 72 1.90 -0.34 -17.90
N LYS A 73 2.52 0.83 -18.01
CA LYS A 73 3.78 1.16 -17.34
C LYS A 73 3.52 1.72 -15.94
N PRO A 74 4.50 1.68 -15.01
CA PRO A 74 4.31 2.14 -13.63
C PRO A 74 3.76 3.58 -13.51
N TRP A 75 4.25 4.51 -14.31
CA TRP A 75 3.79 5.89 -14.29
C TRP A 75 2.34 6.07 -14.79
N ASP A 76 1.88 5.23 -15.74
CA ASP A 76 0.49 5.25 -16.20
C ASP A 76 -0.46 4.78 -15.10
N VAL A 77 -0.03 3.83 -14.26
CA VAL A 77 -0.78 3.33 -13.11
C VAL A 77 -0.90 4.41 -12.03
N VAL A 78 0.19 5.12 -11.74
CA VAL A 78 0.18 6.26 -10.80
C VAL A 78 -0.75 7.37 -11.33
N ASN A 79 -0.66 7.70 -12.62
CA ASN A 79 -1.52 8.70 -13.26
C ASN A 79 -3.01 8.31 -13.24
N ARG A 80 -3.34 7.04 -13.07
CA ARG A 80 -4.73 6.55 -12.90
C ARG A 80 -5.22 6.60 -11.45
N GLY A 81 -4.33 6.87 -10.49
CA GLY A 81 -4.69 7.00 -9.08
C GLY A 81 -4.39 5.78 -8.23
N ILE A 82 -3.46 4.96 -8.64
CA ILE A 82 -2.89 3.93 -7.79
C ILE A 82 -1.53 4.43 -7.30
N ALA A 83 -1.38 4.62 -5.99
CA ALA A 83 -0.09 4.96 -5.40
C ALA A 83 0.23 4.01 -4.26
N GLY A 84 1.52 3.87 -3.93
CA GLY A 84 1.90 2.97 -2.87
C GLY A 84 3.28 3.24 -2.30
N THR A 85 3.54 2.61 -1.15
CA THR A 85 4.85 2.53 -0.54
C THR A 85 5.61 1.33 -1.08
N PHE A 86 6.93 1.33 -0.91
CA PHE A 86 7.79 0.23 -1.31
C PHE A 86 8.63 -0.23 -0.13
N GLN A 87 8.96 -1.52 -0.07
CA GLN A 87 9.74 -2.11 1.01
C GLN A 87 11.09 -1.41 1.25
N ASN A 88 11.72 -0.89 0.20
CA ASN A 88 12.96 -0.12 0.28
C ASN A 88 12.70 1.35 -0.03
N THR A 89 12.61 2.15 1.02
CA THR A 89 12.48 3.61 0.91
C THR A 89 13.68 4.21 0.20
N ARG A 90 13.43 4.91 -0.90
CA ARG A 90 14.45 5.66 -1.62
C ARG A 90 14.06 7.15 -1.68
N PRO A 91 14.18 7.88 -0.56
CA PRO A 91 13.95 9.30 -0.57
C PRO A 91 15.08 10.02 -1.31
N PHE A 92 14.81 11.22 -1.74
CA PHE A 92 15.85 12.16 -2.16
C PHE A 92 16.61 12.65 -0.92
N ARG A 93 17.65 11.91 -0.53
CA ARG A 93 18.31 12.02 0.77
C ARG A 93 18.80 13.43 1.14
N HIS A 94 19.26 14.19 0.15
CA HIS A 94 19.80 15.54 0.34
C HIS A 94 18.76 16.66 0.23
N LEU A 95 17.52 16.31 -0.16
CA LEU A 95 16.43 17.27 -0.18
C LEU A 95 15.72 17.31 1.18
N PRO A 96 15.15 18.47 1.54
CA PRO A 96 14.25 18.59 2.67
C PRO A 96 13.09 17.57 2.58
N ILE A 97 12.61 17.14 3.72
CA ILE A 97 11.51 16.16 3.83
C ILE A 97 10.27 16.67 3.09
N ILE A 98 9.92 17.95 3.26
CA ILE A 98 8.78 18.55 2.54
C ILE A 98 8.97 18.47 1.02
N ALA A 99 10.17 18.70 0.49
CA ALA A 99 10.45 18.61 -0.93
C ALA A 99 10.26 17.18 -1.47
N ASN A 100 10.58 16.15 -0.66
CA ASN A 100 10.29 14.76 -0.99
C ASN A 100 8.80 14.49 -1.17
N VAL A 101 7.94 15.15 -0.38
CA VAL A 101 6.47 15.00 -0.45
C VAL A 101 5.87 15.88 -1.54
N MET A 102 6.51 17.00 -1.89
CA MET A 102 6.07 17.85 -3.00
C MET A 102 6.18 17.16 -4.37
N VAL A 103 7.17 16.29 -4.57
CA VAL A 103 7.38 15.59 -5.85
C VAL A 103 6.14 14.82 -6.32
N PRO A 104 5.50 13.95 -5.54
CA PRO A 104 4.26 13.29 -5.94
C PRO A 104 3.09 14.24 -6.22
N CYS A 105 3.08 15.44 -5.59
CA CYS A 105 2.04 16.45 -5.86
C CYS A 105 2.13 17.07 -7.27
N LEU A 106 3.25 16.87 -7.96
CA LEU A 106 3.43 17.31 -9.36
C LEU A 106 2.72 16.41 -10.37
N ASN A 107 2.02 15.38 -9.93
CA ASN A 107 1.24 14.49 -10.78
C ASN A 107 0.19 15.30 -11.57
N PRO A 108 -0.02 15.05 -12.90
CA PRO A 108 -1.04 15.71 -13.72
C PRO A 108 -2.46 15.71 -13.13
N ARG A 109 -2.83 14.69 -12.33
CA ARG A 109 -4.13 14.63 -11.65
C ARG A 109 -4.32 15.69 -10.56
N SER A 110 -3.22 16.16 -9.96
CA SER A 110 -3.23 17.15 -8.88
C SER A 110 -3.00 18.59 -9.38
N GLN A 111 -2.76 18.80 -10.68
CA GLN A 111 -2.47 20.10 -11.26
C GLN A 111 -3.76 20.90 -11.47
N HIS A 112 -3.98 21.90 -10.60
CA HIS A 112 -4.94 22.98 -10.82
C HIS A 112 -4.15 24.24 -11.23
N ARG A 113 -4.58 24.92 -12.30
CA ARG A 113 -3.94 26.15 -12.81
C ARG A 113 -3.99 27.26 -11.74
N GLY A 114 -2.85 27.93 -11.52
CA GLY A 114 -2.68 29.12 -10.66
C GLY A 114 -2.23 28.83 -9.23
N GLU A 115 -1.35 29.63 -8.65
CA GLU A 115 -0.75 29.55 -7.31
C GLU A 115 -0.29 28.14 -6.85
N TRP A 116 0.12 27.34 -7.82
CA TRP A 116 0.33 25.90 -7.65
C TRP A 116 1.43 25.56 -6.65
N VAL A 117 2.48 26.37 -6.53
CA VAL A 117 3.59 26.09 -5.60
C VAL A 117 3.12 26.15 -4.15
N LYS A 118 2.43 27.21 -3.75
CA LYS A 118 1.88 27.35 -2.39
C LYS A 118 0.87 26.24 -2.04
N ARG A 119 0.09 25.80 -3.04
CA ARG A 119 -0.86 24.68 -2.87
C ARG A 119 -0.16 23.35 -2.71
N ILE A 120 0.93 23.11 -3.47
CA ILE A 120 1.73 21.89 -3.35
C ILE A 120 2.43 21.85 -2.00
N GLU A 121 3.00 22.99 -1.55
CA GLU A 121 3.64 23.09 -0.23
C GLU A 121 2.63 22.82 0.90
N ALA A 122 1.47 23.47 0.89
CA ALA A 122 0.41 23.25 1.88
C ALA A 122 -0.02 21.78 1.89
N LYS A 123 -0.23 21.18 0.72
CA LYS A 123 -0.60 19.76 0.60
C LYS A 123 0.48 18.83 1.13
N ALA A 124 1.74 19.14 0.86
CA ALA A 124 2.87 18.38 1.38
C ALA A 124 2.95 18.48 2.92
N MET A 125 2.72 19.67 3.48
CA MET A 125 2.65 19.87 4.93
C MET A 125 1.49 19.10 5.56
N ASP A 126 0.30 19.15 4.96
CA ASP A 126 -0.86 18.36 5.42
C ASP A 126 -0.53 16.85 5.44
N ALA A 127 0.21 16.36 4.43
CA ALA A 127 0.64 14.96 4.39
C ALA A 127 1.65 14.61 5.49
N LEU A 128 2.58 15.51 5.79
CA LEU A 128 3.56 15.34 6.87
C LEU A 128 2.88 15.41 8.24
N GLU A 129 1.93 16.31 8.43
CA GLU A 129 1.13 16.40 9.66
C GLU A 129 0.29 15.12 9.85
N PHE A 130 -0.30 14.62 8.77
CA PHE A 130 -1.08 13.38 8.80
C PHE A 130 -0.29 12.17 9.31
N VAL A 131 0.99 12.05 8.95
CA VAL A 131 1.87 10.98 9.41
C VAL A 131 2.68 11.34 10.66
N GLY A 132 2.55 12.56 11.17
CA GLY A 132 3.15 13.04 12.43
C GLY A 132 4.66 13.29 12.36
N ILE A 133 5.16 13.86 11.24
CA ILE A 133 6.56 14.29 11.06
C ILE A 133 6.67 15.70 10.44
N SER A 134 5.65 16.54 10.63
CA SER A 134 5.63 17.91 10.10
C SER A 134 6.68 18.83 10.72
N ASP A 135 7.06 18.59 11.97
CA ASP A 135 8.14 19.28 12.69
C ASP A 135 9.53 19.06 12.03
N LEU A 136 9.69 17.97 11.29
CA LEU A 136 10.93 17.63 10.55
C LEU A 136 10.92 18.12 9.10
N ALA A 137 9.92 18.88 8.67
CA ALA A 137 9.66 19.20 7.26
C ALA A 137 10.87 19.82 6.53
N LEU A 138 11.67 20.65 7.19
CA LEU A 138 12.82 21.34 6.63
C LEU A 138 14.14 20.56 6.77
N GLU A 139 14.15 19.49 7.57
CA GLU A 139 15.31 18.65 7.74
C GLU A 139 15.62 17.83 6.48
N PRO A 140 16.87 17.49 6.19
CA PRO A 140 17.21 16.60 5.09
C PRO A 140 16.71 15.18 5.37
N ALA A 141 16.17 14.50 4.36
CA ALA A 141 15.64 13.14 4.52
C ALA A 141 16.70 12.11 4.97
N SER A 142 17.99 12.45 4.86
CA SER A 142 19.09 11.62 5.40
C SER A 142 19.16 11.59 6.93
N ALA A 143 18.53 12.53 7.62
CA ALA A 143 18.49 12.60 9.08
C ALA A 143 17.39 11.75 9.71
N LEU A 144 16.48 11.21 8.91
CA LEU A 144 15.33 10.45 9.39
C LEU A 144 15.72 9.08 9.98
N SER A 145 15.04 8.71 11.06
CA SER A 145 15.02 7.34 11.58
C SER A 145 14.35 6.37 10.59
N GLN A 146 14.53 5.07 10.79
CA GLN A 146 13.83 4.06 9.96
C GLN A 146 12.31 4.18 10.06
N GLY A 147 11.78 4.47 11.24
CA GLY A 147 10.35 4.71 11.42
C GLY A 147 9.85 5.94 10.69
N ASP A 148 10.59 7.07 10.77
CA ASP A 148 10.22 8.30 10.08
C ASP A 148 10.36 8.18 8.56
N LEU A 149 11.32 7.37 8.08
CA LEU A 149 11.41 7.03 6.66
C LEU A 149 10.14 6.31 6.18
N LYS A 150 9.57 5.39 6.97
CA LYS A 150 8.30 4.73 6.65
C LYS A 150 7.13 5.72 6.63
N ARG A 151 7.08 6.63 7.60
CA ARG A 151 6.08 7.71 7.63
C ARG A 151 6.21 8.63 6.41
N LEU A 152 7.44 8.99 6.03
CA LEU A 152 7.70 9.78 4.82
C LEU A 152 7.20 9.06 3.56
N GLU A 153 7.37 7.74 3.43
CA GLU A 153 6.81 6.98 2.30
C GLU A 153 5.29 7.06 2.25
N VAL A 154 4.63 6.88 3.38
CA VAL A 154 3.17 7.03 3.46
C VAL A 154 2.76 8.45 3.09
N ALA A 155 3.43 9.48 3.62
CA ALA A 155 3.16 10.88 3.25
C ALA A 155 3.29 11.12 1.74
N ARG A 156 4.34 10.60 1.11
CA ARG A 156 4.55 10.67 -0.35
C ARG A 156 3.43 9.98 -1.13
N ALA A 157 2.99 8.81 -0.68
CA ALA A 157 1.92 8.07 -1.35
C ALA A 157 0.59 8.81 -1.27
N ILE A 158 0.18 9.29 -0.09
CA ILE A 158 -1.09 10.00 0.10
C ILE A 158 -1.09 11.39 -0.56
N ALA A 159 0.06 12.06 -0.66
CA ALA A 159 0.19 13.35 -1.31
C ALA A 159 -0.14 13.32 -2.82
N SER A 160 -0.08 12.14 -3.47
CA SER A 160 -0.52 11.97 -4.86
C SER A 160 -2.04 11.87 -5.01
N GLU A 161 -2.80 11.90 -3.90
CA GLU A 161 -4.26 11.76 -3.85
C GLU A 161 -4.75 10.49 -4.56
N PRO A 162 -4.36 9.31 -4.10
CA PRO A 162 -4.72 8.06 -4.76
C PRO A 162 -6.19 7.68 -4.54
N GLU A 163 -6.76 6.96 -5.49
CA GLU A 163 -8.03 6.25 -5.32
C GLU A 163 -7.80 4.85 -4.72
N LEU A 164 -6.63 4.25 -5.00
CA LEU A 164 -6.15 3.00 -4.41
C LEU A 164 -4.78 3.23 -3.79
N LEU A 165 -4.69 3.07 -2.46
CA LEU A 165 -3.46 3.17 -1.69
C LEU A 165 -2.91 1.78 -1.39
N LEU A 166 -1.69 1.51 -1.83
CA LEU A 166 -0.98 0.26 -1.62
C LEU A 166 0.11 0.46 -0.56
N LEU A 167 0.04 -0.28 0.54
CA LEU A 167 0.98 -0.14 1.66
C LEU A 167 1.77 -1.44 1.86
N ASP A 168 3.09 -1.38 1.67
CA ASP A 168 4.00 -2.52 1.86
C ASP A 168 4.78 -2.34 3.17
N GLU A 169 4.33 -3.02 4.21
CA GLU A 169 4.90 -3.01 5.57
C GLU A 169 5.10 -1.58 6.13
N PRO A 170 4.05 -0.72 6.13
CA PRO A 170 4.18 0.66 6.55
C PRO A 170 4.49 0.82 8.04
N LEU A 171 4.26 -0.21 8.86
CA LEU A 171 4.50 -0.21 10.31
C LEU A 171 5.90 -0.69 10.69
N GLY A 172 6.73 -1.04 9.70
CA GLY A 172 8.11 -1.51 9.93
C GLY A 172 8.98 -0.43 10.59
N GLY A 173 9.68 -0.77 11.68
CA GLY A 173 10.55 0.16 12.41
C GLY A 173 9.84 1.15 13.33
N LEU A 174 8.49 1.14 13.37
CA LEU A 174 7.71 1.95 14.30
C LEU A 174 7.55 1.25 15.66
N SER A 175 7.58 2.04 16.73
CA SER A 175 7.17 1.59 18.07
C SER A 175 5.68 1.21 18.09
N PRO A 176 5.20 0.50 19.12
CA PRO A 176 3.77 0.15 19.23
C PRO A 176 2.85 1.38 19.20
N THR A 177 3.21 2.44 19.91
CA THR A 177 2.43 3.70 19.96
C THR A 177 2.36 4.36 18.59
N GLU A 178 3.48 4.45 17.88
CA GLU A 178 3.55 5.02 16.54
C GLU A 178 2.77 4.19 15.53
N SER A 179 2.85 2.86 15.62
CA SER A 179 2.08 1.94 14.78
C SER A 179 0.58 2.17 14.98
N GLU A 180 0.13 2.29 16.23
CA GLU A 180 -1.28 2.56 16.55
C GLU A 180 -1.75 3.91 15.99
N LEU A 181 -0.93 4.95 16.11
CA LEU A 181 -1.23 6.27 15.56
C LEU A 181 -1.34 6.23 14.03
N LEU A 182 -0.39 5.59 13.35
CA LEU A 182 -0.42 5.48 11.89
C LEU A 182 -1.62 4.65 11.40
N VAL A 183 -1.96 3.55 12.07
CA VAL A 183 -3.15 2.74 11.79
C VAL A 183 -4.43 3.57 11.92
N LYS A 184 -4.58 4.35 13.00
CA LYS A 184 -5.71 5.27 13.19
C LYS A 184 -5.80 6.32 12.07
N SER A 185 -4.65 6.85 11.66
CA SER A 185 -4.57 7.82 10.57
C SER A 185 -5.00 7.20 9.23
N ILE A 186 -4.48 6.01 8.89
CA ILE A 186 -4.88 5.30 7.66
C ILE A 186 -6.39 5.03 7.65
N ARG A 187 -6.96 4.58 8.77
CA ARG A 187 -8.40 4.34 8.88
C ARG A 187 -9.22 5.63 8.73
N ARG A 188 -8.73 6.75 9.27
CA ARG A 188 -9.35 8.07 9.12
C ARG A 188 -9.30 8.53 7.66
N LEU A 189 -8.17 8.33 6.97
CA LEU A 189 -8.01 8.64 5.55
C LEU A 189 -9.02 7.86 4.70
N HIS A 190 -9.09 6.55 4.89
CA HIS A 190 -10.01 5.65 4.18
C HIS A 190 -11.48 6.07 4.35
N LYS A 191 -11.86 6.55 5.55
CA LYS A 191 -13.23 7.02 5.83
C LYS A 191 -13.53 8.44 5.32
N GLY A 192 -12.70 9.03 4.46
CA GLY A 192 -12.90 10.38 3.94
C GLY A 192 -12.56 11.49 4.93
N GLY A 193 -11.72 11.21 5.96
CA GLY A 193 -11.19 12.23 6.85
C GLY A 193 -10.37 13.26 6.07
N ARG A 194 -10.51 14.55 6.47
CA ARG A 194 -9.88 15.69 5.78
C ARG A 194 -8.37 15.49 5.61
N PHE A 195 -7.98 15.06 4.43
CA PHE A 195 -6.67 15.20 3.88
C PHE A 195 -6.85 15.83 2.49
N GLY A 196 -6.45 17.08 2.34
CA GLY A 196 -6.66 17.81 1.10
C GLY A 196 -8.14 18.04 0.74
N ARG A 197 -8.41 18.30 -0.54
CA ARG A 197 -9.77 18.41 -1.10
C ARG A 197 -10.26 17.11 -1.72
N LEU A 198 -9.71 15.99 -1.26
CA LEU A 198 -10.07 14.69 -1.80
C LEU A 198 -11.53 14.37 -1.53
N HIS A 199 -12.13 13.79 -2.57
CA HIS A 199 -13.45 13.18 -2.65
C HIS A 199 -14.10 12.90 -1.30
N SER A 200 -15.39 13.01 -1.22
CA SER A 200 -16.22 12.66 -0.05
C SER A 200 -15.95 11.23 0.48
N GLU A 201 -15.24 10.43 -0.30
CA GLU A 201 -14.81 9.07 0.00
C GLU A 201 -13.29 9.00 -0.03
N GLY A 202 -12.68 8.40 1.01
CA GLY A 202 -11.24 8.16 1.04
C GLY A 202 -10.80 7.08 0.05
N PRO A 203 -9.48 6.81 -0.08
CA PRO A 203 -8.98 5.75 -0.95
C PRO A 203 -9.36 4.38 -0.44
N ALA A 204 -9.58 3.42 -1.35
CA ALA A 204 -9.47 2.01 -0.99
C ALA A 204 -8.02 1.71 -0.58
N VAL A 205 -7.83 0.79 0.36
CA VAL A 205 -6.50 0.46 0.88
C VAL A 205 -6.22 -1.02 0.70
N LEU A 206 -5.06 -1.35 0.15
CA LEU A 206 -4.49 -2.69 0.18
C LEU A 206 -3.20 -2.63 0.99
N MET A 207 -3.13 -3.38 2.08
CA MET A 207 -2.05 -3.31 3.05
C MET A 207 -1.42 -4.69 3.27
N ILE A 208 -0.10 -4.78 3.08
CA ILE A 208 0.70 -5.94 3.47
C ILE A 208 1.34 -5.63 4.81
N GLU A 209 1.22 -6.52 5.78
CA GLU A 209 1.83 -6.37 7.10
C GLU A 209 2.20 -7.70 7.74
N HIS A 210 3.23 -7.65 8.60
CA HIS A 210 3.63 -8.74 9.48
C HIS A 210 3.14 -8.53 10.91
N LYS A 211 2.81 -7.29 11.30
CA LYS A 211 2.18 -6.95 12.58
C LYS A 211 0.71 -7.31 12.53
N LEU A 212 0.41 -8.61 12.75
CA LEU A 212 -0.94 -9.16 12.55
C LEU A 212 -2.00 -8.46 13.38
N LYS A 213 -1.68 -8.13 14.66
CA LYS A 213 -2.63 -7.46 15.57
C LYS A 213 -3.09 -6.12 15.00
N GLU A 214 -2.17 -5.32 14.51
CA GLU A 214 -2.43 -4.00 13.94
C GLU A 214 -3.22 -4.11 12.65
N LEU A 215 -2.83 -5.02 11.75
CA LEU A 215 -3.55 -5.24 10.50
C LEU A 215 -4.98 -5.74 10.75
N MET A 216 -5.16 -6.74 11.62
CA MET A 216 -6.48 -7.28 11.96
C MET A 216 -7.41 -6.24 12.61
N SER A 217 -6.84 -5.21 13.26
CA SER A 217 -7.64 -4.13 13.87
C SER A 217 -8.20 -3.14 12.86
N ILE A 218 -7.63 -3.07 11.65
CA ILE A 218 -8.01 -2.09 10.62
C ILE A 218 -8.65 -2.73 9.38
N ALA A 219 -8.26 -3.93 9.00
CA ALA A 219 -8.74 -4.59 7.79
C ALA A 219 -10.21 -5.02 7.91
N ASP A 220 -10.98 -4.77 6.84
CA ASP A 220 -12.35 -5.26 6.71
C ASP A 220 -12.34 -6.73 6.23
N ARG A 221 -11.34 -7.10 5.42
CA ARG A 221 -11.10 -8.43 4.89
C ARG A 221 -9.61 -8.71 4.78
N VAL A 222 -9.25 -9.98 4.91
CA VAL A 222 -7.85 -10.44 4.83
C VAL A 222 -7.74 -11.58 3.83
N ILE A 223 -6.70 -11.51 3.01
CA ILE A 223 -6.25 -12.57 2.12
C ILE A 223 -4.96 -13.15 2.68
N VAL A 224 -4.85 -14.46 2.68
CA VAL A 224 -3.62 -15.16 3.06
C VAL A 224 -2.97 -15.74 1.82
N ILE A 225 -1.70 -15.40 1.63
CA ILE A 225 -0.87 -15.94 0.56
C ILE A 225 0.16 -16.88 1.19
N ASP A 226 0.28 -18.08 0.65
CA ASP A 226 1.31 -19.04 0.99
C ASP A 226 1.84 -19.72 -0.27
N TYR A 227 3.15 -19.89 -0.41
CA TYR A 227 3.82 -20.41 -1.61
C TYR A 227 3.29 -19.87 -2.95
N GLY A 228 2.96 -18.57 -2.96
CA GLY A 228 2.43 -17.88 -4.15
C GLY A 228 0.94 -18.08 -4.40
N GLU A 229 0.22 -18.83 -3.60
CA GLU A 229 -1.20 -19.13 -3.75
C GLU A 229 -2.06 -18.44 -2.68
N LYS A 230 -3.29 -18.12 -3.04
CA LYS A 230 -4.28 -17.62 -2.06
C LYS A 230 -4.92 -18.82 -1.34
N ILE A 231 -4.58 -19.01 -0.05
CA ILE A 231 -5.09 -20.12 0.78
C ILE A 231 -6.32 -19.76 1.59
N ALA A 232 -6.54 -18.47 1.92
CA ALA A 232 -7.73 -18.01 2.61
C ALA A 232 -8.12 -16.60 2.15
N ASP A 233 -9.42 -16.25 2.32
CA ASP A 233 -9.99 -14.96 1.96
C ASP A 233 -11.29 -14.75 2.75
N GLY A 234 -11.33 -13.77 3.66
CA GLY A 234 -12.50 -13.52 4.50
C GLY A 234 -12.28 -12.47 5.59
N PRO A 235 -13.27 -12.29 6.46
CA PRO A 235 -13.13 -11.43 7.63
C PRO A 235 -11.97 -11.86 8.52
N PRO A 236 -11.25 -10.90 9.16
CA PRO A 236 -10.10 -11.21 10.03
C PRO A 236 -10.37 -12.30 11.08
N ALA A 237 -11.54 -12.24 11.73
CA ALA A 237 -11.91 -13.18 12.80
C ALA A 237 -12.13 -14.63 12.32
N GLU A 238 -12.41 -14.83 11.03
CA GLU A 238 -12.58 -16.15 10.41
C GLU A 238 -11.23 -16.67 9.91
N VAL A 239 -10.45 -15.81 9.23
CA VAL A 239 -9.18 -16.18 8.63
C VAL A 239 -8.17 -16.69 9.67
N VAL A 240 -8.11 -16.09 10.86
CA VAL A 240 -7.20 -16.54 11.93
C VAL A 240 -7.54 -17.93 12.49
N LYS A 241 -8.72 -18.44 12.22
CA LYS A 241 -9.18 -19.76 12.66
C LYS A 241 -9.07 -20.83 11.56
N ASP A 242 -8.75 -20.45 10.34
CA ASP A 242 -8.62 -21.40 9.22
C ASP A 242 -7.41 -22.33 9.48
N PRO A 243 -7.62 -23.67 9.51
CA PRO A 243 -6.53 -24.62 9.77
C PRO A 243 -5.35 -24.47 8.78
N ARG A 244 -5.61 -24.15 7.52
CA ARG A 244 -4.56 -23.94 6.50
C ARG A 244 -3.70 -22.71 6.83
N VAL A 245 -4.32 -21.68 7.39
CA VAL A 245 -3.60 -20.45 7.81
C VAL A 245 -2.75 -20.75 9.04
N ILE A 246 -3.30 -21.48 10.02
CA ILE A 246 -2.56 -21.90 11.21
C ILE A 246 -1.35 -22.77 10.81
N GLU A 247 -1.53 -23.74 9.95
CA GLU A 247 -0.46 -24.62 9.45
C GLU A 247 0.65 -23.83 8.72
N ALA A 248 0.27 -22.89 7.84
CA ALA A 248 1.22 -22.05 7.10
C ALA A 248 2.13 -21.22 8.02
N TYR A 249 1.63 -20.78 9.18
CA TYR A 249 2.43 -20.04 10.15
C TYR A 249 3.21 -20.93 11.13
N LEU A 250 2.62 -22.03 11.60
CA LEU A 250 3.29 -22.97 12.52
C LEU A 250 4.33 -23.84 11.82
N GLY A 251 4.09 -24.22 10.55
CA GLY A 251 5.03 -25.02 9.77
C GLY A 251 6.35 -24.30 9.47
N THR A 252 6.37 -22.97 9.48
CA THR A 252 7.58 -22.17 9.27
C THR A 252 8.46 -22.08 10.53
N GLU A 253 7.91 -22.23 11.75
CA GLU A 253 8.68 -22.23 12.99
C GLU A 253 9.47 -23.55 13.19
N HIS A 254 8.96 -24.68 12.70
CA HIS A 254 9.65 -25.96 12.79
C HIS A 254 10.74 -26.19 11.73
N ALA A 255 10.77 -25.37 10.65
CA ALA A 255 11.80 -25.45 9.62
C ALA A 255 13.04 -24.57 9.91
N ALA A 256 13.00 -23.76 10.95
CA ALA A 256 14.07 -22.84 11.36
C ALA A 256 14.82 -23.27 12.64
N ALA A 257 14.52 -24.46 13.19
CA ALA A 257 15.21 -25.11 14.29
C ALA A 257 16.05 -26.29 13.79
#